data_3808e875b56a089223c9536606418af5
#
_entry.id   3808e875b56a089223c9536606418af5
#
_cell.length_a   1.000
_cell.length_b   1.000
_cell.length_c   1.000
_cell.angle_alpha   90.00
_cell.angle_beta   90.00
_cell.angle_gamma   90.00
#
_symmetry.space_group_name_H-M   'P 1'
#
loop_
_entity.id
_entity.type
_entity.pdbx_description
1 polymer ?
#
loop_
_entity_poly.entity_id
_entity_poly.type
_entity_poly.pdbx_seq_one_letter_code
_entity_poly.pdbx_strand_id
1 'polypeptide(L)'
;MKRFVITLVIVISLGVCAAIPSLITVQGQNPNKFRRANAQKRIRGQYIVVLNNNTDPDAEGIRISRDYSGDRGHTYRRAVKGFSVRMSEASAMRLADDPRVAFVEEDSEVNASATQTGATWGLDRIDQRDLPLNGTYNYNATGTGVTAYIIDTGIRATHNEFAGRVISGFTSINDGRGTDDCNGHGTHVSGTVGGSTYGVAKNVTLVAVRVLDCNGSGTNSGVIAGVDWVTSNHLAGQPAVANMSLGGGASAALDTAVNNSINDGVTYAIAAGNSNTDACTQSPARVANAITVGATDINDARASFSNFGTCVDIFGPGVSITSSWNTSNTATNTISGTSMATPHVTGVAALFLETNPGASPATVASAMINGATTNHVTNPGTGSPNRLLYSLLTGVPPPTPTPTPTPSPTPTPTPGGSQLLLNPGFESGNVNWVTTAGVISNSGRPPRTGSWFAWLDGYGTTHTDSCYQQIAIPATATSATLSLYVRIDTAETTTTTAFDKLQVQVRNSANTVLATLATYSNLNKTTGYVLKTFDLTAYKGQTIRVYFLGTEDSSLQTSFVIDDTAVNVQ
;
A
#
# COMPACT_ATOMS: atom_id res chain seq x y z
N MET A 1 9.39 65.61 57.91
CA MET A 1 9.40 67.02 57.40
C MET A 1 8.84 67.03 55.99
N LYS A 2 7.78 67.86 55.83
CA LYS A 2 7.38 68.59 54.61
C LYS A 2 7.09 67.70 53.34
N ARG A 3 6.08 67.87 52.59
CA ARG A 3 4.81 68.67 52.54
C ARG A 3 4.06 68.12 51.29
N PHE A 4 2.78 67.89 51.45
CA PHE A 4 1.66 68.16 50.58
C PHE A 4 1.91 68.95 49.28
N VAL A 5 1.33 68.48 48.16
CA VAL A 5 0.45 69.32 47.31
C VAL A 5 -0.56 68.36 46.60
N ILE A 6 -1.83 68.69 46.83
CA ILE A 6 -3.03 68.18 46.16
C ILE A 6 -3.25 69.04 44.92
N THR A 7 -3.55 68.48 43.81
CA THR A 7 -4.23 69.19 42.72
C THR A 7 -5.37 68.32 42.15
N LEU A 8 -6.55 68.84 42.40
CA LEU A 8 -7.85 68.35 41.92
C LEU A 8 -8.07 68.93 40.52
N VAL A 9 -8.43 68.08 39.53
CA VAL A 9 -9.08 68.57 38.30
C VAL A 9 -10.24 67.63 37.96
N ILE A 10 -11.34 68.30 37.71
CA ILE A 10 -12.72 67.83 37.54
C ILE A 10 -12.96 67.31 36.13
N VAL A 11 -13.56 66.12 36.06
CA VAL A 11 -14.56 65.52 35.22
C VAL A 11 -15.12 66.25 34.02
N ILE A 12 -15.17 65.64 32.87
CA ILE A 12 -16.33 65.67 31.97
C ILE A 12 -16.55 64.20 31.44
N SER A 13 -17.73 63.65 31.75
CA SER A 13 -18.27 62.39 31.28
C SER A 13 -18.80 62.53 29.86
N LEU A 14 -18.30 61.74 28.94
CA LEU A 14 -19.02 61.39 27.71
C LEU A 14 -19.18 59.84 27.66
N GLY A 15 -20.42 59.41 27.79
CA GLY A 15 -20.81 58.02 27.65
C GLY A 15 -20.62 57.55 26.23
N VAL A 16 -19.78 56.53 26.05
CA VAL A 16 -19.75 55.69 24.86
C VAL A 16 -20.16 54.29 25.32
N CYS A 17 -21.33 53.88 24.87
CA CYS A 17 -21.83 52.52 25.01
C CYS A 17 -20.98 51.60 24.15
N ALA A 18 -19.93 50.99 24.72
CA ALA A 18 -19.15 49.97 24.08
C ALA A 18 -19.85 48.62 24.34
N ALA A 19 -20.40 48.02 23.28
CA ALA A 19 -20.83 46.64 23.28
C ALA A 19 -19.64 45.74 23.63
N ILE A 20 -19.71 45.07 24.75
CA ILE A 20 -18.75 44.02 25.16
C ILE A 20 -19.01 42.81 24.27
N PRO A 21 -18.07 42.36 23.44
CA PRO A 21 -18.22 41.06 22.80
C PRO A 21 -18.18 40.00 23.89
N SER A 22 -19.25 39.21 23.97
CA SER A 22 -19.30 38.00 24.81
C SER A 22 -18.13 37.10 24.43
N LEU A 23 -17.12 37.01 25.26
CA LEU A 23 -16.11 35.98 25.21
C LEU A 23 -16.83 34.63 25.38
N ILE A 24 -17.05 33.93 24.29
CA ILE A 24 -17.38 32.50 24.32
C ILE A 24 -16.15 31.82 24.88
N THR A 25 -16.15 31.52 26.15
CA THR A 25 -15.19 30.62 26.78
C THR A 25 -15.42 29.26 26.15
N VAL A 26 -14.55 28.87 25.25
CA VAL A 26 -14.41 27.45 24.83
C VAL A 26 -14.01 26.69 26.09
N GLN A 27 -14.98 26.03 26.72
CA GLN A 27 -14.68 25.11 27.83
C GLN A 27 -13.68 24.08 27.32
N GLY A 28 -12.52 24.01 27.95
CA GLY A 28 -11.49 23.05 27.62
C GLY A 28 -12.06 21.62 27.73
N GLN A 29 -11.99 20.90 26.64
CA GLN A 29 -12.38 19.49 26.59
C GLN A 29 -11.64 18.71 27.67
N ASN A 30 -12.35 17.87 28.42
CA ASN A 30 -11.73 16.98 29.41
C ASN A 30 -11.12 15.78 28.69
N PRO A 31 -9.79 15.72 28.48
CA PRO A 31 -9.14 14.69 27.66
C PRO A 31 -9.31 13.27 28.19
N ASN A 32 -9.78 13.11 29.42
CA ASN A 32 -9.99 11.82 30.06
C ASN A 32 -11.35 11.19 29.76
N LYS A 33 -12.31 11.94 29.18
CA LYS A 33 -13.67 11.42 28.89
C LYS A 33 -13.85 10.93 27.46
N PHE A 34 -13.00 11.34 26.51
CA PHE A 34 -12.99 10.79 25.17
C PHE A 34 -11.83 9.82 25.00
N ARG A 35 -12.13 8.54 24.82
CA ARG A 35 -11.15 7.46 24.72
C ARG A 35 -11.00 7.02 23.28
N ARG A 36 -9.79 7.06 22.77
CA ARG A 36 -9.48 6.57 21.43
C ARG A 36 -9.20 5.08 21.48
N ALA A 37 -9.79 4.35 20.54
CA ALA A 37 -9.39 2.98 20.26
C ALA A 37 -8.04 2.97 19.53
N ASN A 38 -7.42 1.79 19.51
CA ASN A 38 -6.24 1.58 18.66
C ASN A 38 -6.62 1.96 17.21
N ALA A 39 -5.82 2.84 16.60
CA ALA A 39 -6.07 3.40 15.27
C ALA A 39 -6.29 2.32 14.19
N GLN A 40 -5.73 1.13 14.38
CA GLN A 40 -5.82 -0.01 13.46
C GLN A 40 -7.08 -0.86 13.64
N LYS A 41 -7.74 -0.78 14.80
CA LYS A 41 -8.95 -1.56 15.12
C LYS A 41 -10.22 -0.73 15.21
N ARG A 42 -10.12 0.60 15.22
CA ARG A 42 -11.29 1.47 15.38
C ARG A 42 -12.26 1.38 14.20
N ILE A 43 -13.53 1.34 14.52
CA ILE A 43 -14.61 1.45 13.53
C ILE A 43 -14.98 2.93 13.40
N ARG A 44 -14.58 3.56 12.29
CA ARG A 44 -14.79 5.00 12.09
C ARG A 44 -16.26 5.40 12.20
N GLY A 45 -16.50 6.45 12.97
CA GLY A 45 -17.85 6.98 13.18
C GLY A 45 -18.73 6.12 14.09
N GLN A 46 -18.21 5.06 14.70
CA GLN A 46 -18.90 4.29 15.74
C GLN A 46 -18.27 4.52 17.11
N TYR A 47 -19.14 4.66 18.11
CA TYR A 47 -18.73 4.98 19.47
C TYR A 47 -19.56 4.18 20.48
N ILE A 48 -18.93 3.88 21.61
CA ILE A 48 -19.58 3.33 22.81
C ILE A 48 -19.70 4.47 23.81
N VAL A 49 -20.93 4.80 24.20
CA VAL A 49 -21.22 5.84 25.19
C VAL A 49 -21.53 5.15 26.52
N VAL A 50 -20.72 5.40 27.52
CA VAL A 50 -20.95 4.90 28.88
C VAL A 50 -21.53 6.04 29.70
N LEU A 51 -22.71 5.79 30.28
CA LEU A 51 -23.45 6.75 31.10
C LEU A 51 -23.06 6.65 32.58
N ASN A 52 -23.30 7.69 33.34
CA ASN A 52 -23.15 7.67 34.79
C ASN A 52 -24.12 6.69 35.44
N ASN A 53 -23.76 6.08 36.57
CA ASN A 53 -24.46 4.95 37.19
C ASN A 53 -25.95 5.21 37.50
N ASN A 54 -26.38 6.43 37.71
CA ASN A 54 -27.75 6.81 38.03
C ASN A 54 -28.61 7.16 36.81
N THR A 55 -28.12 6.93 35.61
CA THR A 55 -28.77 7.30 34.35
C THR A 55 -29.46 6.09 33.75
N ASP A 56 -30.71 6.27 33.29
CA ASP A 56 -31.43 5.23 32.54
C ASP A 56 -30.93 5.20 31.08
N PRO A 57 -30.32 4.10 30.63
CA PRO A 57 -29.74 4.02 29.28
C PRO A 57 -30.79 3.97 28.18
N ASP A 58 -32.04 3.57 28.46
CA ASP A 58 -33.10 3.54 27.45
C ASP A 58 -33.62 4.95 27.17
N ALA A 59 -34.05 5.67 28.20
CA ALA A 59 -34.60 7.01 28.06
C ALA A 59 -33.54 8.04 27.64
N GLU A 60 -32.41 8.05 28.32
CA GLU A 60 -31.36 9.03 28.03
C GLU A 60 -30.58 8.69 26.73
N GLY A 61 -30.44 7.41 26.40
CA GLY A 61 -29.85 7.02 25.12
C GLY A 61 -30.58 7.58 23.91
N ILE A 62 -31.94 7.59 23.96
CA ILE A 62 -32.76 8.20 22.90
C ILE A 62 -32.53 9.73 22.84
N ARG A 63 -32.55 10.40 23.99
CA ARG A 63 -32.42 11.84 24.09
C ARG A 63 -31.02 12.29 23.61
N ILE A 64 -29.97 11.67 24.14
CA ILE A 64 -28.60 11.97 23.80
C ILE A 64 -28.33 11.75 22.31
N SER A 65 -28.75 10.60 21.76
CA SER A 65 -28.54 10.32 20.33
C SER A 65 -29.19 11.39 19.45
N ARG A 66 -30.39 11.84 19.79
CA ARG A 66 -31.06 12.94 19.08
C ARG A 66 -30.34 14.27 19.25
N ASP A 67 -29.95 14.62 20.49
CA ASP A 67 -29.33 15.90 20.82
C ASP A 67 -27.96 16.08 20.13
N TYR A 68 -27.26 14.98 19.87
CA TYR A 68 -25.94 14.96 19.22
C TYR A 68 -25.97 14.43 17.76
N SER A 69 -27.17 14.29 17.18
CA SER A 69 -27.37 13.83 15.79
C SER A 69 -26.73 12.47 15.52
N GLY A 70 -26.88 11.53 16.44
CA GLY A 70 -26.35 10.17 16.34
C GLY A 70 -27.43 9.15 16.03
N ASP A 71 -27.05 8.11 15.28
CA ASP A 71 -27.85 6.91 15.05
C ASP A 71 -27.51 5.85 16.10
N ARG A 72 -28.46 5.57 16.99
CA ARG A 72 -28.27 4.67 18.14
C ARG A 72 -28.35 3.21 17.71
N GLY A 73 -27.35 2.42 18.12
CA GLY A 73 -27.32 0.98 17.97
C GLY A 73 -27.77 0.20 19.22
N HIS A 74 -26.88 -0.61 19.80
CA HIS A 74 -27.15 -1.42 20.97
C HIS A 74 -27.34 -0.58 22.24
N THR A 75 -28.23 -1.01 23.15
CA THR A 75 -28.37 -0.43 24.50
C THR A 75 -27.87 -1.42 25.55
N TYR A 76 -27.01 -0.94 26.42
CA TYR A 76 -26.38 -1.72 27.50
C TYR A 76 -27.03 -1.34 28.85
N ARG A 77 -27.54 -2.32 29.59
CA ARG A 77 -28.37 -2.07 30.78
C ARG A 77 -27.84 -2.65 32.08
N ARG A 78 -26.96 -3.67 31.99
CA ARG A 78 -26.56 -4.48 33.18
C ARG A 78 -25.06 -4.47 33.44
N ALA A 79 -24.24 -4.97 32.49
CA ALA A 79 -22.79 -5.04 32.67
C ALA A 79 -22.15 -3.64 32.63
N VAL A 80 -22.66 -2.79 31.79
CA VAL A 80 -22.38 -1.36 31.69
C VAL A 80 -23.67 -0.64 31.36
N LYS A 81 -23.85 0.60 31.80
CA LYS A 81 -24.97 1.43 31.40
C LYS A 81 -24.56 2.33 30.25
N GLY A 82 -25.24 2.25 29.11
CA GLY A 82 -24.86 3.01 27.94
C GLY A 82 -25.46 2.49 26.65
N PHE A 83 -24.87 2.89 25.53
CA PHE A 83 -25.31 2.50 24.20
C PHE A 83 -24.19 2.65 23.17
N SER A 84 -24.30 1.94 22.05
CA SER A 84 -23.48 2.23 20.87
C SER A 84 -24.18 3.24 19.96
N VAL A 85 -23.41 4.06 19.25
CA VAL A 85 -23.94 5.13 18.40
C VAL A 85 -23.05 5.40 17.20
N ARG A 86 -23.66 5.69 16.06
CA ARG A 86 -22.97 6.22 14.89
C ARG A 86 -23.13 7.74 14.83
N MET A 87 -22.04 8.47 14.76
CA MET A 87 -22.03 9.94 14.66
C MET A 87 -20.69 10.46 14.13
N SER A 88 -20.60 11.77 13.90
CA SER A 88 -19.31 12.41 13.58
C SER A 88 -18.40 12.44 14.80
N GLU A 89 -17.09 12.41 14.58
CA GLU A 89 -16.10 12.52 15.67
C GLU A 89 -16.28 13.82 16.48
N ALA A 90 -16.57 14.92 15.80
CA ALA A 90 -16.85 16.20 16.46
C ALA A 90 -18.08 16.13 17.39
N SER A 91 -19.12 15.37 17.02
CA SER A 91 -20.28 15.14 17.87
C SER A 91 -19.94 14.25 19.05
N ALA A 92 -19.16 13.18 18.85
CA ALA A 92 -18.74 12.28 19.89
C ALA A 92 -17.82 12.95 20.92
N MET A 93 -16.93 13.83 20.48
CA MET A 93 -16.07 14.63 21.38
C MET A 93 -16.92 15.59 22.24
N ARG A 94 -17.91 16.28 21.66
CA ARG A 94 -18.84 17.12 22.44
C ARG A 94 -19.71 16.31 23.40
N LEU A 95 -20.13 15.11 22.97
CA LEU A 95 -20.89 14.19 23.81
C LEU A 95 -20.09 13.71 25.03
N ALA A 96 -18.78 13.58 24.94
CA ALA A 96 -17.94 13.21 26.07
C ALA A 96 -18.00 14.25 27.22
N ASP A 97 -18.27 15.52 26.92
CA ASP A 97 -18.42 16.58 27.91
C ASP A 97 -19.83 16.67 28.53
N ASP A 98 -20.80 15.89 28.02
CA ASP A 98 -22.16 15.84 28.57
C ASP A 98 -22.14 15.33 30.04
N PRO A 99 -22.80 16.02 30.98
CA PRO A 99 -22.79 15.63 32.39
C PRO A 99 -23.43 14.25 32.67
N ARG A 100 -24.26 13.73 31.78
CA ARG A 100 -24.88 12.39 31.88
C ARG A 100 -23.89 11.27 31.49
N VAL A 101 -22.79 11.61 30.79
CA VAL A 101 -21.85 10.69 30.20
C VAL A 101 -20.63 10.52 31.12
N ALA A 102 -20.28 9.29 31.44
CA ALA A 102 -19.06 8.94 32.14
C ALA A 102 -17.83 9.05 31.20
N PHE A 103 -17.94 8.45 30.02
CA PHE A 103 -16.96 8.56 28.93
C PHE A 103 -17.57 8.10 27.60
N VAL A 104 -16.95 8.52 26.52
CA VAL A 104 -17.18 8.04 25.14
C VAL A 104 -15.91 7.34 24.66
N GLU A 105 -16.06 6.15 24.09
CA GLU A 105 -14.96 5.37 23.54
C GLU A 105 -15.19 5.09 22.06
N GLU A 106 -14.17 5.23 21.22
CA GLU A 106 -14.25 4.77 19.83
C GLU A 106 -14.48 3.26 19.82
N ASP A 107 -15.48 2.79 19.07
CA ASP A 107 -15.73 1.37 18.90
C ASP A 107 -14.63 0.70 18.09
N SER A 108 -14.38 -0.57 18.35
CA SER A 108 -13.29 -1.32 17.73
C SER A 108 -13.66 -2.76 17.42
N GLU A 109 -13.02 -3.31 16.40
CA GLU A 109 -13.17 -4.72 16.03
C GLU A 109 -12.61 -5.65 17.10
N VAL A 110 -13.35 -6.71 17.37
CA VAL A 110 -12.94 -7.83 18.24
C VAL A 110 -13.00 -9.11 17.42
N ASN A 111 -11.86 -9.75 17.24
CA ASN A 111 -11.74 -10.98 16.46
C ASN A 111 -11.45 -12.17 17.39
N ALA A 112 -11.99 -13.35 17.03
CA ALA A 112 -11.53 -14.61 17.62
C ALA A 112 -10.12 -14.90 17.08
N SER A 113 -9.18 -15.19 17.98
CA SER A 113 -7.85 -15.67 17.63
C SER A 113 -7.72 -17.14 17.97
N ALA A 114 -7.03 -17.91 17.13
CA ALA A 114 -6.60 -19.26 17.46
C ALA A 114 -5.13 -19.23 17.91
N THR A 115 -4.78 -20.12 18.84
CA THR A 115 -3.42 -20.26 19.37
C THR A 115 -2.94 -21.68 19.12
N GLN A 116 -1.81 -21.83 18.44
CA GLN A 116 -1.06 -23.08 18.36
C GLN A 116 0.00 -23.06 19.47
N THR A 117 -0.02 -24.06 20.34
CA THR A 117 1.04 -24.30 21.32
C THR A 117 2.14 -25.18 20.73
N GLY A 118 3.37 -25.05 21.22
CA GLY A 118 4.52 -25.77 20.68
C GLY A 118 4.86 -25.37 19.22
N ALA A 119 4.63 -24.13 18.87
CA ALA A 119 4.97 -23.59 17.57
C ALA A 119 6.48 -23.62 17.34
N THR A 120 6.89 -23.82 16.06
CA THR A 120 8.29 -23.62 15.68
C THR A 120 8.68 -22.16 15.90
N TRP A 121 9.96 -21.91 16.16
CA TRP A 121 10.43 -20.57 16.50
C TRP A 121 10.09 -19.51 15.44
N GLY A 122 10.06 -19.90 14.14
CA GLY A 122 9.72 -18.99 13.07
C GLY A 122 8.27 -18.52 13.12
N LEU A 123 7.33 -19.41 13.43
CA LEU A 123 5.92 -19.07 13.64
C LEU A 123 5.71 -18.22 14.88
N ASP A 124 6.33 -18.61 16.02
CA ASP A 124 6.31 -17.89 17.27
C ASP A 124 6.89 -16.47 17.13
N ARG A 125 7.97 -16.30 16.32
CA ARG A 125 8.59 -14.99 16.13
C ARG A 125 7.72 -14.00 15.36
N ILE A 126 6.94 -14.47 14.42
CA ILE A 126 6.18 -13.56 13.55
C ILE A 126 4.86 -13.07 14.15
N ASP A 127 4.35 -13.66 15.22
CA ASP A 127 3.11 -13.22 15.88
C ASP A 127 3.33 -12.29 17.09
N GLN A 128 4.57 -11.99 17.41
CA GLN A 128 4.95 -11.09 18.49
C GLN A 128 5.95 -10.01 18.03
N ARG A 129 5.98 -8.89 18.76
CA ARG A 129 6.87 -7.77 18.42
C ARG A 129 8.27 -7.95 18.99
N ASP A 130 8.35 -8.41 20.22
CA ASP A 130 9.56 -8.43 21.01
C ASP A 130 9.94 -9.86 21.42
N LEU A 131 11.23 -10.10 21.67
CA LEU A 131 11.75 -11.27 22.34
C LEU A 131 11.54 -11.12 23.88
N PRO A 132 11.49 -12.22 24.64
CA PRO A 132 11.72 -13.61 24.26
C PRO A 132 10.51 -14.29 23.60
N LEU A 133 10.75 -15.37 22.86
CA LEU A 133 9.71 -16.24 22.31
C LEU A 133 8.91 -16.90 23.43
N ASN A 134 7.62 -17.15 23.17
CA ASN A 134 6.68 -17.70 24.17
C ASN A 134 6.20 -19.12 23.88
N GLY A 135 6.63 -19.73 22.77
CA GLY A 135 6.29 -21.10 22.36
C GLY A 135 4.91 -21.23 21.74
N THR A 136 4.27 -20.12 21.36
CA THR A 136 2.95 -20.13 20.75
C THR A 136 2.95 -19.41 19.39
N TYR A 137 1.97 -19.72 18.56
CA TYR A 137 1.64 -18.96 17.36
C TYR A 137 0.16 -18.59 17.37
N ASN A 138 -0.11 -17.30 17.48
CA ASN A 138 -1.44 -16.74 17.47
C ASN A 138 -1.79 -16.28 16.05
N TYR A 139 -2.98 -16.65 15.58
CA TYR A 139 -3.45 -16.23 14.26
C TYR A 139 -4.95 -15.97 14.29
N ASN A 140 -5.39 -15.02 13.48
CA ASN A 140 -6.79 -14.60 13.35
C ASN A 140 -7.37 -14.91 11.96
N ALA A 141 -6.57 -15.52 11.09
CA ALA A 141 -6.92 -15.97 9.75
C ALA A 141 -6.11 -17.23 9.43
N THR A 142 -6.49 -17.98 8.41
CA THR A 142 -5.88 -19.27 8.04
C THR A 142 -5.50 -19.36 6.56
N GLY A 143 -5.75 -18.32 5.77
CA GLY A 143 -5.55 -18.30 4.32
C GLY A 143 -6.67 -18.99 3.54
N THR A 144 -7.84 -19.18 4.16
CA THR A 144 -8.99 -19.81 3.51
C THR A 144 -9.45 -18.99 2.31
N GLY A 145 -9.66 -19.67 1.16
CA GLY A 145 -10.07 -19.05 -0.09
C GLY A 145 -8.94 -18.37 -0.88
N VAL A 146 -7.70 -18.40 -0.36
CA VAL A 146 -6.52 -17.87 -1.05
C VAL A 146 -5.75 -18.98 -1.73
N THR A 147 -5.23 -18.73 -2.94
CA THR A 147 -4.36 -19.63 -3.70
C THR A 147 -2.90 -19.21 -3.53
N ALA A 148 -2.03 -20.15 -3.11
CA ALA A 148 -0.60 -19.95 -3.01
C ALA A 148 0.13 -20.79 -4.09
N TYR A 149 0.68 -20.13 -5.09
CA TYR A 149 1.52 -20.74 -6.11
C TYR A 149 2.94 -20.92 -5.59
N ILE A 150 3.42 -22.18 -5.55
CA ILE A 150 4.78 -22.52 -5.11
C ILE A 150 5.64 -22.78 -6.33
N ILE A 151 6.42 -21.80 -6.74
CA ILE A 151 7.29 -21.86 -7.92
C ILE A 151 8.67 -22.34 -7.47
N ASP A 152 8.89 -23.68 -7.54
CA ASP A 152 10.01 -24.35 -6.88
C ASP A 152 10.30 -25.73 -7.47
N THR A 153 10.79 -26.70 -6.67
CA THR A 153 11.12 -28.09 -7.06
C THR A 153 9.91 -29.04 -7.15
N GLY A 154 8.70 -28.52 -6.91
CA GLY A 154 7.47 -29.30 -6.80
C GLY A 154 6.98 -29.45 -5.36
N ILE A 155 5.93 -30.25 -5.14
CA ILE A 155 5.37 -30.51 -3.81
C ILE A 155 5.06 -32.00 -3.68
N ARG A 156 5.46 -32.63 -2.56
CA ARG A 156 4.93 -33.95 -2.17
C ARG A 156 3.48 -33.79 -1.68
N ALA A 157 2.52 -33.87 -2.60
CA ALA A 157 1.10 -33.59 -2.34
C ALA A 157 0.47 -34.52 -1.29
N THR A 158 1.03 -35.73 -1.10
CA THR A 158 0.53 -36.72 -0.13
C THR A 158 1.04 -36.48 1.31
N HIS A 159 1.88 -35.49 1.55
CA HIS A 159 2.37 -35.18 2.88
C HIS A 159 1.22 -34.79 3.82
N ASN A 160 1.22 -35.32 5.06
CA ASN A 160 0.14 -35.13 6.04
C ASN A 160 -0.12 -33.66 6.40
N GLU A 161 0.91 -32.84 6.34
CA GLU A 161 0.82 -31.38 6.58
C GLU A 161 -0.16 -30.67 5.64
N PHE A 162 -0.41 -31.22 4.46
CA PHE A 162 -1.22 -30.54 3.46
C PHE A 162 -2.70 -30.95 3.46
N ALA A 163 -3.04 -32.10 4.03
CA ALA A 163 -4.44 -32.56 4.17
C ALA A 163 -5.27 -32.47 2.87
N GLY A 164 -4.68 -32.76 1.72
CA GLY A 164 -5.35 -32.71 0.41
C GLY A 164 -5.51 -31.32 -0.21
N ARG A 165 -4.89 -30.26 0.37
CA ARG A 165 -4.96 -28.89 -0.13
C ARG A 165 -3.95 -28.55 -1.24
N VAL A 166 -3.19 -29.55 -1.74
CA VAL A 166 -2.24 -29.35 -2.83
C VAL A 166 -2.91 -29.67 -4.16
N ILE A 167 -2.83 -28.75 -5.10
CA ILE A 167 -3.26 -28.89 -6.48
C ILE A 167 -2.02 -29.05 -7.36
N SER A 168 -2.04 -30.05 -8.27
CA SER A 168 -1.04 -30.19 -9.32
C SER A 168 -1.25 -29.07 -10.36
N GLY A 169 -0.26 -28.23 -10.52
CA GLY A 169 -0.30 -27.10 -11.44
C GLY A 169 0.51 -27.36 -12.72
N PHE A 170 1.73 -26.82 -12.78
CA PHE A 170 2.58 -26.79 -13.96
C PHE A 170 3.97 -27.39 -13.69
N THR A 171 4.59 -27.93 -14.72
CA THR A 171 6.03 -28.25 -14.69
C THR A 171 6.71 -27.84 -16.00
N SER A 172 7.88 -27.21 -15.88
CA SER A 172 8.81 -27.00 -16.99
C SER A 172 9.90 -28.09 -17.06
N ILE A 173 9.90 -29.04 -16.11
CA ILE A 173 10.89 -30.13 -16.02
C ILE A 173 10.33 -31.36 -16.68
N ASN A 174 11.01 -31.83 -17.74
CA ASN A 174 10.59 -32.98 -18.50
C ASN A 174 11.32 -34.25 -18.03
N ASP A 175 10.99 -34.74 -16.82
CA ASP A 175 11.55 -35.97 -16.23
C ASP A 175 10.50 -37.03 -15.90
N GLY A 176 9.26 -36.85 -16.35
CA GLY A 176 8.14 -37.77 -16.14
C GLY A 176 7.51 -37.74 -14.74
N ARG A 177 7.96 -36.84 -13.82
CA ARG A 177 7.47 -36.75 -12.43
C ARG A 177 6.33 -35.76 -12.28
N GLY A 178 6.01 -34.95 -13.31
CA GLY A 178 5.04 -33.88 -13.21
C GLY A 178 5.44 -32.86 -12.15
N THR A 179 4.54 -32.57 -11.22
CA THR A 179 4.76 -31.61 -10.15
C THR A 179 5.24 -32.21 -8.83
N ASP A 180 5.55 -33.54 -8.81
CA ASP A 180 6.05 -34.22 -7.60
C ASP A 180 7.47 -33.78 -7.27
N ASP A 181 7.73 -33.54 -5.98
CA ASP A 181 9.01 -33.04 -5.49
C ASP A 181 10.00 -34.18 -5.24
N CYS A 182 11.11 -34.17 -5.97
CA CYS A 182 12.20 -35.11 -5.79
C CYS A 182 13.45 -34.52 -5.10
N ASN A 183 13.44 -33.24 -4.80
CA ASN A 183 14.50 -32.52 -4.07
C ASN A 183 14.19 -32.38 -2.58
N GLY A 184 13.02 -31.87 -2.25
CA GLY A 184 12.53 -31.59 -0.90
C GLY A 184 12.36 -30.10 -0.60
N HIS A 185 13.01 -29.22 -1.35
CA HIS A 185 12.98 -27.79 -1.10
C HIS A 185 11.56 -27.20 -1.29
N GLY A 186 10.88 -27.54 -2.40
CA GLY A 186 9.51 -27.09 -2.65
C GLY A 186 8.50 -27.60 -1.63
N THR A 187 8.66 -28.85 -1.15
CA THR A 187 7.84 -29.41 -0.06
C THR A 187 8.07 -28.65 1.25
N HIS A 188 9.33 -28.27 1.54
CA HIS A 188 9.69 -27.54 2.73
C HIS A 188 9.08 -26.13 2.74
N VAL A 189 9.24 -25.37 1.66
CA VAL A 189 8.66 -24.01 1.58
C VAL A 189 7.13 -24.07 1.56
N SER A 190 6.52 -25.08 0.93
CA SER A 190 5.07 -25.30 0.98
C SER A 190 4.57 -25.56 2.41
N GLY A 191 5.33 -26.32 3.20
CA GLY A 191 5.03 -26.57 4.60
C GLY A 191 5.04 -25.32 5.43
N THR A 192 5.97 -24.41 5.19
CA THR A 192 6.06 -23.10 5.88
C THR A 192 4.98 -22.13 5.42
N VAL A 193 4.57 -22.15 4.15
CA VAL A 193 3.41 -21.35 3.69
C VAL A 193 2.12 -21.86 4.32
N GLY A 194 1.83 -23.18 4.18
CA GLY A 194 0.48 -23.69 4.38
C GLY A 194 0.38 -25.06 5.06
N GLY A 195 1.42 -25.57 5.74
CA GLY A 195 1.32 -26.78 6.54
C GLY A 195 0.41 -26.61 7.75
N SER A 196 -0.22 -27.70 8.20
CA SER A 196 -1.09 -27.68 9.37
C SER A 196 -0.33 -27.39 10.66
N THR A 197 0.90 -27.90 10.80
CA THR A 197 1.78 -27.69 11.96
C THR A 197 2.78 -26.56 11.71
N TYR A 198 3.46 -26.60 10.56
CA TYR A 198 4.57 -25.69 10.25
C TYR A 198 4.15 -24.45 9.49
N GLY A 199 2.91 -24.39 9.01
CA GLY A 199 2.42 -23.37 8.11
C GLY A 199 1.90 -22.13 8.83
N VAL A 200 2.17 -20.97 8.22
CA VAL A 200 1.59 -19.68 8.59
C VAL A 200 0.10 -19.64 8.25
N ALA A 201 -0.25 -19.95 7.00
CA ALA A 201 -1.62 -19.92 6.47
C ALA A 201 -2.20 -21.35 6.36
N LYS A 202 -2.71 -21.86 7.47
CA LYS A 202 -3.02 -23.29 7.67
C LYS A 202 -4.08 -23.88 6.74
N ASN A 203 -4.93 -23.05 6.11
CA ASN A 203 -6.00 -23.48 5.20
C ASN A 203 -5.84 -22.94 3.75
N VAL A 204 -4.69 -22.35 3.44
CA VAL A 204 -4.41 -21.89 2.07
C VAL A 204 -4.39 -23.05 1.08
N THR A 205 -4.87 -22.84 -0.14
CA THR A 205 -4.72 -23.80 -1.24
C THR A 205 -3.32 -23.66 -1.84
N LEU A 206 -2.58 -24.75 -1.91
CA LEU A 206 -1.22 -24.79 -2.44
C LEU A 206 -1.25 -25.31 -3.89
N VAL A 207 -0.61 -24.61 -4.81
CA VAL A 207 -0.49 -25.04 -6.22
C VAL A 207 0.97 -25.26 -6.57
N ALA A 208 1.32 -26.47 -6.95
CA ALA A 208 2.67 -26.85 -7.30
C ALA A 208 3.04 -26.37 -8.71
N VAL A 209 4.04 -25.49 -8.81
CA VAL A 209 4.60 -24.98 -10.07
C VAL A 209 6.07 -25.37 -10.10
N ARG A 210 6.35 -26.55 -10.69
CA ARG A 210 7.69 -27.14 -10.67
C ARG A 210 8.55 -26.60 -11.81
N VAL A 211 9.55 -25.80 -11.46
CA VAL A 211 10.49 -25.16 -12.40
C VAL A 211 11.95 -25.53 -12.12
N LEU A 212 12.19 -26.26 -11.04
CA LEU A 212 13.50 -26.77 -10.63
C LEU A 212 13.50 -28.31 -10.61
N ASP A 213 14.62 -28.91 -10.98
CA ASP A 213 14.83 -30.35 -11.03
C ASP A 213 15.12 -30.98 -9.65
N CYS A 214 15.45 -32.27 -9.61
CA CYS A 214 15.79 -32.97 -8.38
C CYS A 214 17.09 -32.49 -7.71
N ASN A 215 17.91 -31.72 -8.39
CA ASN A 215 19.11 -31.09 -7.85
C ASN A 215 18.85 -29.65 -7.37
N GLY A 216 17.61 -29.16 -7.49
CA GLY A 216 17.26 -27.78 -7.18
C GLY A 216 17.69 -26.77 -8.24
N SER A 217 17.92 -27.21 -9.47
CA SER A 217 18.41 -26.39 -10.58
C SER A 217 17.35 -26.25 -11.67
N GLY A 218 17.32 -25.08 -12.32
CA GLY A 218 16.44 -24.77 -13.44
C GLY A 218 17.01 -23.70 -14.34
N THR A 219 16.26 -23.31 -15.35
CA THR A 219 16.65 -22.25 -16.29
C THR A 219 15.73 -21.05 -16.16
N ASN A 220 16.21 -19.84 -16.49
CA ASN A 220 15.33 -18.66 -16.55
C ASN A 220 14.10 -18.90 -17.44
N SER A 221 14.29 -19.57 -18.60
CA SER A 221 13.18 -19.89 -19.50
C SER A 221 12.14 -20.84 -18.86
N GLY A 222 12.59 -21.84 -18.07
CA GLY A 222 11.70 -22.72 -17.32
C GLY A 222 10.94 -22.00 -16.22
N VAL A 223 11.63 -21.09 -15.49
CA VAL A 223 11.00 -20.26 -14.45
C VAL A 223 10.00 -19.28 -15.07
N ILE A 224 10.35 -18.63 -16.18
CA ILE A 224 9.44 -17.74 -16.93
C ILE A 224 8.19 -18.51 -17.39
N ALA A 225 8.34 -19.72 -17.91
CA ALA A 225 7.20 -20.58 -18.29
C ALA A 225 6.29 -20.91 -17.10
N GLY A 226 6.87 -21.12 -15.92
CA GLY A 226 6.10 -21.28 -14.67
C GLY A 226 5.33 -20.02 -14.26
N VAL A 227 5.95 -18.85 -14.34
CA VAL A 227 5.32 -17.56 -14.06
C VAL A 227 4.22 -17.25 -15.07
N ASP A 228 4.45 -17.51 -16.36
CA ASP A 228 3.46 -17.34 -17.43
C ASP A 228 2.24 -18.24 -17.20
N TRP A 229 2.48 -19.49 -16.81
CA TRP A 229 1.39 -20.39 -16.43
C TRP A 229 0.61 -19.90 -15.21
N VAL A 230 1.29 -19.39 -14.17
CA VAL A 230 0.64 -18.79 -12.98
C VAL A 230 -0.27 -17.65 -13.41
N THR A 231 0.22 -16.72 -14.24
CA THR A 231 -0.54 -15.58 -14.76
C THR A 231 -1.78 -16.05 -15.54
N SER A 232 -1.63 -17.08 -16.39
CA SER A 232 -2.74 -17.63 -17.18
C SER A 232 -3.74 -18.43 -16.33
N ASN A 233 -3.31 -19.02 -15.22
CA ASN A 233 -4.15 -19.82 -14.33
C ASN A 233 -4.88 -18.95 -13.30
N HIS A 234 -4.31 -17.82 -12.93
CA HIS A 234 -4.92 -16.87 -12.02
C HIS A 234 -6.21 -16.28 -12.63
N LEU A 235 -7.28 -16.31 -11.86
CA LEU A 235 -8.56 -15.71 -12.28
C LEU A 235 -8.68 -14.31 -11.69
N ALA A 236 -9.00 -13.35 -12.53
CA ALA A 236 -9.15 -11.96 -12.14
C ALA A 236 -10.07 -11.80 -10.91
N GLY A 237 -9.57 -11.12 -9.89
CA GLY A 237 -10.28 -10.89 -8.63
C GLY A 237 -10.23 -12.05 -7.62
N GLN A 238 -9.56 -13.16 -7.93
CA GLN A 238 -9.31 -14.21 -6.96
C GLN A 238 -8.05 -13.89 -6.15
N PRO A 239 -8.10 -13.98 -4.80
CA PRO A 239 -6.93 -13.68 -3.98
C PRO A 239 -5.83 -14.74 -4.19
N ALA A 240 -4.64 -14.28 -4.59
CA ALA A 240 -3.52 -15.16 -4.90
C ALA A 240 -2.18 -14.59 -4.44
N VAL A 241 -1.31 -15.51 -3.99
CA VAL A 241 0.08 -15.24 -3.65
C VAL A 241 1.00 -16.20 -4.39
N ALA A 242 2.24 -15.82 -4.65
CA ALA A 242 3.26 -16.69 -5.21
C ALA A 242 4.52 -16.65 -4.34
N ASN A 243 5.09 -17.83 -4.09
CA ASN A 243 6.36 -18.00 -3.39
C ASN A 243 7.46 -18.33 -4.41
N MET A 244 8.49 -17.51 -4.51
CA MET A 244 9.68 -17.77 -5.30
C MET A 244 10.92 -17.85 -4.40
N SER A 245 11.15 -19.02 -3.82
CA SER A 245 12.33 -19.31 -3.00
C SER A 245 13.52 -19.70 -3.87
N LEU A 246 13.77 -18.96 -4.93
CA LEU A 246 14.80 -19.20 -5.94
C LEU A 246 15.38 -17.88 -6.45
N GLY A 247 16.53 -17.95 -7.11
CA GLY A 247 17.14 -16.80 -7.73
C GLY A 247 18.40 -17.18 -8.52
N GLY A 248 18.86 -16.23 -9.32
CA GLY A 248 20.05 -16.37 -10.14
C GLY A 248 20.66 -15.03 -10.54
N GLY A 249 21.54 -15.04 -11.53
CA GLY A 249 22.07 -13.81 -12.10
C GLY A 249 20.97 -12.93 -12.71
N ALA A 250 21.26 -11.65 -12.90
CA ALA A 250 20.32 -10.66 -13.44
C ALA A 250 19.70 -11.11 -14.79
N SER A 251 18.38 -11.11 -14.85
CA SER A 251 17.58 -11.49 -16.03
C SER A 251 16.40 -10.56 -16.22
N ALA A 252 16.51 -9.61 -17.15
CA ALA A 252 15.42 -8.67 -17.44
C ALA A 252 14.14 -9.38 -17.93
N ALA A 253 14.26 -10.51 -18.62
CA ALA A 253 13.10 -11.27 -19.08
C ALA A 253 12.32 -11.90 -17.91
N LEU A 254 13.03 -12.45 -16.91
CA LEU A 254 12.41 -12.99 -15.70
C LEU A 254 11.78 -11.89 -14.87
N ASP A 255 12.47 -10.75 -14.70
CA ASP A 255 11.93 -9.59 -13.98
C ASP A 255 10.64 -9.07 -14.64
N THR A 256 10.62 -9.02 -15.97
CA THR A 256 9.43 -8.61 -16.74
C THR A 256 8.27 -9.59 -16.55
N ALA A 257 8.53 -10.90 -16.61
CA ALA A 257 7.49 -11.92 -16.43
C ALA A 257 6.86 -11.81 -15.03
N VAL A 258 7.68 -11.67 -13.98
CA VAL A 258 7.20 -11.50 -12.60
C VAL A 258 6.39 -10.22 -12.45
N ASN A 259 6.87 -9.08 -12.99
CA ASN A 259 6.11 -7.82 -12.97
C ASN A 259 4.75 -7.95 -13.66
N ASN A 260 4.68 -8.64 -14.80
CA ASN A 260 3.41 -8.83 -15.51
C ASN A 260 2.43 -9.67 -14.68
N SER A 261 2.90 -10.70 -13.99
CA SER A 261 2.08 -11.53 -13.11
C SER A 261 1.61 -10.76 -11.87
N ILE A 262 2.44 -9.86 -11.33
CA ILE A 262 2.04 -8.94 -10.26
C ILE A 262 0.93 -7.98 -10.75
N ASN A 263 1.07 -7.46 -11.96
CA ASN A 263 0.07 -6.57 -12.56
C ASN A 263 -1.26 -7.30 -12.85
N ASP A 264 -1.23 -8.61 -13.06
CA ASP A 264 -2.42 -9.47 -13.19
C ASP A 264 -3.14 -9.69 -11.85
N GLY A 265 -2.50 -9.41 -10.71
CA GLY A 265 -3.11 -9.46 -9.38
C GLY A 265 -2.47 -10.48 -8.42
N VAL A 266 -1.42 -11.19 -8.79
CA VAL A 266 -0.73 -12.16 -7.93
C VAL A 266 0.33 -11.45 -7.08
N THR A 267 0.26 -11.58 -5.75
CA THR A 267 1.27 -11.04 -4.83
C THR A 267 2.48 -11.96 -4.75
N TYR A 268 3.66 -11.48 -5.09
CA TYR A 268 4.92 -12.26 -5.08
C TYR A 268 5.76 -11.95 -3.85
N ALA A 269 6.17 -13.00 -3.10
CA ALA A 269 7.26 -12.98 -2.16
C ALA A 269 8.46 -13.72 -2.74
N ILE A 270 9.64 -13.10 -2.68
CA ILE A 270 10.85 -13.55 -3.39
C ILE A 270 12.04 -13.57 -2.45
N ALA A 271 12.85 -14.62 -2.49
CA ALA A 271 14.06 -14.75 -1.71
C ALA A 271 15.14 -13.74 -2.17
N ALA A 272 15.73 -13.02 -1.23
CA ALA A 272 16.80 -12.03 -1.53
C ALA A 272 18.09 -12.67 -2.05
N GLY A 273 18.30 -13.96 -1.78
CA GLY A 273 19.53 -14.70 -2.10
C GLY A 273 20.45 -14.91 -0.90
N ASN A 274 21.43 -15.82 -1.05
CA ASN A 274 22.20 -16.38 0.05
C ASN A 274 23.73 -16.18 -0.10
N SER A 275 24.17 -15.09 -0.74
CA SER A 275 25.59 -14.84 -1.06
C SER A 275 26.18 -13.68 -0.24
N ASN A 276 25.44 -13.11 0.71
CA ASN A 276 25.82 -11.94 1.48
C ASN A 276 26.27 -10.77 0.57
N THR A 277 25.51 -10.52 -0.49
CA THR A 277 25.74 -9.46 -1.47
C THR A 277 24.51 -8.58 -1.63
N ASP A 278 24.60 -7.55 -2.47
CA ASP A 278 23.44 -6.70 -2.80
C ASP A 278 22.39 -7.51 -3.58
N ALA A 279 21.17 -7.60 -3.04
CA ALA A 279 20.03 -8.29 -3.64
C ALA A 279 19.64 -7.69 -5.01
N CYS A 280 19.91 -6.40 -5.25
CA CYS A 280 19.62 -5.72 -6.52
C CYS A 280 20.42 -6.28 -7.71
N THR A 281 21.43 -7.09 -7.45
CA THR A 281 22.24 -7.74 -8.51
C THR A 281 21.66 -9.07 -9.00
N GLN A 282 20.58 -9.56 -8.40
CA GLN A 282 19.98 -10.85 -8.68
C GLN A 282 18.53 -10.75 -9.16
N SER A 283 18.12 -11.68 -10.02
CA SER A 283 16.72 -11.85 -10.44
C SER A 283 16.16 -13.16 -9.88
N PRO A 284 14.88 -13.15 -9.46
CA PRO A 284 13.94 -12.04 -9.50
C PRO A 284 13.98 -11.09 -8.27
N ALA A 285 14.95 -11.23 -7.35
CA ALA A 285 15.05 -10.47 -6.10
C ALA A 285 15.03 -8.92 -6.29
N ARG A 286 15.44 -8.43 -7.47
CA ARG A 286 15.44 -7.00 -7.80
C ARG A 286 14.12 -6.46 -8.37
N VAL A 287 13.08 -7.27 -8.45
CA VAL A 287 11.76 -6.82 -8.94
C VAL A 287 11.09 -5.93 -7.91
N ALA A 288 11.03 -4.63 -8.19
CA ALA A 288 10.60 -3.62 -7.24
C ALA A 288 9.13 -3.71 -6.78
N ASN A 289 8.26 -4.39 -7.56
CA ASN A 289 6.85 -4.58 -7.21
C ASN A 289 6.60 -5.88 -6.43
N ALA A 290 7.61 -6.74 -6.29
CA ALA A 290 7.54 -7.93 -5.44
C ALA A 290 7.95 -7.59 -4.00
N ILE A 291 7.72 -8.52 -3.07
CA ILE A 291 8.19 -8.41 -1.69
C ILE A 291 9.46 -9.24 -1.57
N THR A 292 10.61 -8.60 -1.57
CA THR A 292 11.91 -9.28 -1.47
C THR A 292 12.33 -9.48 -0.02
N VAL A 293 12.63 -10.73 0.33
CA VAL A 293 12.72 -11.21 1.71
C VAL A 293 14.15 -11.60 2.09
N GLY A 294 14.70 -10.91 3.09
CA GLY A 294 15.94 -11.28 3.77
C GLY A 294 15.68 -12.27 4.93
N ALA A 295 16.73 -12.94 5.40
CA ALA A 295 16.64 -13.94 6.47
C ALA A 295 17.21 -13.44 7.79
N THR A 296 16.52 -13.75 8.91
CA THR A 296 17.03 -13.59 10.28
C THR A 296 17.16 -14.94 11.00
N ASP A 297 17.97 -14.94 12.05
CA ASP A 297 18.02 -16.02 13.05
C ASP A 297 17.03 -15.77 14.21
N ILE A 298 17.03 -16.69 15.18
CA ILE A 298 16.14 -16.65 16.34
C ILE A 298 16.37 -15.44 17.28
N ASN A 299 17.51 -14.76 17.17
CA ASN A 299 17.88 -13.57 17.94
C ASN A 299 17.66 -12.27 17.15
N ASP A 300 16.90 -12.31 16.07
CA ASP A 300 16.66 -11.20 15.15
C ASP A 300 17.92 -10.69 14.42
N ALA A 301 19.04 -11.43 14.43
CA ALA A 301 20.19 -11.04 13.65
C ALA A 301 20.00 -11.44 12.18
N ARG A 302 20.34 -10.54 11.22
CA ARG A 302 20.41 -10.92 9.81
C ARG A 302 21.35 -12.11 9.65
N ALA A 303 20.88 -13.17 9.01
CA ALA A 303 21.68 -14.34 8.72
C ALA A 303 22.94 -13.94 7.92
N SER A 304 24.09 -14.49 8.27
CA SER A 304 25.37 -14.12 7.66
C SER A 304 25.43 -14.33 6.14
N PHE A 305 24.65 -15.27 5.63
CA PHE A 305 24.49 -15.56 4.20
C PHE A 305 23.48 -14.65 3.50
N SER A 306 22.51 -14.06 4.24
CA SER A 306 21.41 -13.32 3.62
C SER A 306 21.92 -12.14 2.80
N ASN A 307 21.45 -12.02 1.56
CA ASN A 307 21.62 -10.81 0.79
C ASN A 307 20.95 -9.64 1.48
N PHE A 308 21.36 -8.43 1.16
CA PHE A 308 20.97 -7.15 1.75
C PHE A 308 20.83 -6.07 0.66
N GLY A 309 20.57 -4.84 1.04
CA GLY A 309 20.50 -3.72 0.11
C GLY A 309 19.10 -3.15 -0.06
N THR A 310 18.98 -2.14 -0.91
CA THR A 310 17.74 -1.38 -1.13
C THR A 310 16.62 -2.19 -1.79
N CYS A 311 16.95 -3.32 -2.40
CA CYS A 311 15.95 -4.24 -2.97
C CYS A 311 15.34 -5.20 -1.95
N VAL A 312 15.83 -5.24 -0.71
CA VAL A 312 15.18 -6.00 0.37
C VAL A 312 14.07 -5.15 0.98
N ASP A 313 12.86 -5.69 1.09
CA ASP A 313 11.70 -5.00 1.65
C ASP A 313 11.48 -5.32 3.11
N ILE A 314 11.70 -6.59 3.48
CA ILE A 314 11.39 -7.14 4.80
C ILE A 314 12.30 -8.32 5.14
N PHE A 315 12.52 -8.56 6.42
CA PHE A 315 13.20 -9.75 6.91
C PHE A 315 12.19 -10.72 7.54
N GLY A 316 12.48 -12.01 7.47
CA GLY A 316 11.71 -13.05 8.14
C GLY A 316 12.60 -14.17 8.69
N PRO A 317 12.05 -15.04 9.55
CA PRO A 317 12.75 -16.21 10.10
C PRO A 317 13.28 -17.12 8.98
N GLY A 318 14.61 -17.28 8.91
CA GLY A 318 15.23 -18.02 7.81
C GLY A 318 16.39 -18.94 8.22
N VAL A 319 16.77 -18.99 9.50
CA VAL A 319 17.84 -19.85 10.00
C VAL A 319 17.29 -21.02 10.79
N SER A 320 17.69 -22.26 10.45
CA SER A 320 17.25 -23.47 11.15
C SER A 320 15.71 -23.58 11.23
N ILE A 321 15.06 -23.40 10.11
CA ILE A 321 13.60 -23.54 9.98
C ILE A 321 13.26 -25.00 9.74
N THR A 322 12.40 -25.55 10.60
CA THR A 322 11.85 -26.91 10.47
C THR A 322 10.53 -26.86 9.73
N SER A 323 10.38 -27.70 8.71
CA SER A 323 9.15 -27.85 7.93
C SER A 323 9.04 -29.24 7.32
N SER A 324 7.97 -29.52 6.56
CA SER A 324 7.74 -30.80 5.87
C SER A 324 8.86 -31.10 4.87
N TRP A 325 9.09 -32.41 4.62
CA TRP A 325 10.11 -32.89 3.69
C TRP A 325 9.57 -33.99 2.77
N ASN A 326 10.19 -34.16 1.59
CA ASN A 326 9.66 -35.03 0.55
C ASN A 326 9.92 -36.52 0.73
N THR A 327 10.72 -36.98 1.70
CA THR A 327 11.13 -38.39 1.82
C THR A 327 10.02 -39.33 2.33
N SER A 328 9.04 -38.82 3.05
CA SER A 328 7.82 -39.52 3.46
C SER A 328 6.66 -38.58 3.71
N ASN A 329 5.47 -39.09 3.99
CA ASN A 329 4.29 -38.26 4.29
C ASN A 329 4.33 -37.59 5.67
N THR A 330 5.32 -37.90 6.50
CA THR A 330 5.53 -37.35 7.86
C THR A 330 6.94 -36.80 8.04
N ALA A 331 7.78 -36.84 7.00
CA ALA A 331 9.16 -36.43 7.10
C ALA A 331 9.27 -34.91 7.30
N THR A 332 10.23 -34.51 8.10
CA THR A 332 10.60 -33.11 8.33
C THR A 332 12.08 -32.90 8.06
N ASN A 333 12.45 -31.67 7.79
CA ASN A 333 13.86 -31.26 7.69
C ASN A 333 14.03 -29.87 8.28
N THR A 334 15.23 -29.57 8.75
CA THR A 334 15.60 -28.26 9.31
C THR A 334 16.72 -27.67 8.46
N ILE A 335 16.42 -26.62 7.72
CA ILE A 335 17.35 -25.97 6.80
C ILE A 335 17.33 -24.45 6.96
N SER A 336 18.32 -23.78 6.34
CA SER A 336 18.48 -22.32 6.44
C SER A 336 18.61 -21.70 5.05
N GLY A 337 18.07 -20.49 4.90
CA GLY A 337 18.15 -19.72 3.65
C GLY A 337 17.14 -18.57 3.65
N THR A 338 17.33 -17.59 2.78
CA THR A 338 16.26 -16.63 2.43
C THR A 338 15.06 -17.35 1.83
N SER A 339 15.28 -18.52 1.24
CA SER A 339 14.24 -19.45 0.80
C SER A 339 13.31 -19.93 1.92
N MET A 340 13.75 -19.94 3.18
CA MET A 340 12.93 -20.33 4.34
C MET A 340 12.25 -19.10 4.97
N ALA A 341 12.81 -17.91 4.80
CA ALA A 341 12.18 -16.66 5.21
C ALA A 341 10.99 -16.28 4.30
N THR A 342 11.15 -16.44 3.01
CA THR A 342 10.15 -16.10 1.97
C THR A 342 8.78 -16.72 2.22
N PRO A 343 8.65 -18.03 2.51
CA PRO A 343 7.34 -18.65 2.71
C PRO A 343 6.62 -18.15 3.98
N HIS A 344 7.30 -17.64 5.00
CA HIS A 344 6.65 -16.95 6.10
C HIS A 344 5.95 -15.69 5.60
N VAL A 345 6.60 -14.90 4.73
CA VAL A 345 6.04 -13.70 4.11
C VAL A 345 4.86 -14.06 3.19
N THR A 346 5.01 -15.09 2.35
CA THR A 346 3.91 -15.61 1.50
C THR A 346 2.70 -16.02 2.33
N GLY A 347 2.92 -16.72 3.44
CA GLY A 347 1.86 -17.13 4.34
C GLY A 347 1.14 -15.94 4.98
N VAL A 348 1.87 -14.93 5.47
CA VAL A 348 1.26 -13.71 6.04
C VAL A 348 0.48 -12.92 4.98
N ALA A 349 0.98 -12.86 3.74
CA ALA A 349 0.24 -12.26 2.63
C ALA A 349 -1.09 -13.02 2.37
N ALA A 350 -1.09 -14.35 2.47
CA ALA A 350 -2.32 -15.15 2.35
C ALA A 350 -3.29 -14.92 3.52
N LEU A 351 -2.81 -14.77 4.76
CA LEU A 351 -3.67 -14.39 5.90
C LEU A 351 -4.34 -13.02 5.68
N PHE A 352 -3.58 -12.06 5.16
CA PHE A 352 -4.12 -10.73 4.86
C PHE A 352 -5.18 -10.78 3.75
N LEU A 353 -4.94 -11.55 2.69
CA LEU A 353 -5.87 -11.68 1.57
C LEU A 353 -7.16 -12.42 1.94
N GLU A 354 -7.17 -13.35 2.89
CA GLU A 354 -8.41 -13.97 3.40
C GLU A 354 -9.39 -12.92 3.91
N THR A 355 -8.88 -11.91 4.62
CA THR A 355 -9.72 -10.85 5.19
C THR A 355 -9.89 -9.64 4.26
N ASN A 356 -9.08 -9.55 3.20
CA ASN A 356 -9.07 -8.47 2.21
C ASN A 356 -8.98 -9.03 0.77
N PRO A 357 -9.94 -9.85 0.30
CA PRO A 357 -9.80 -10.62 -0.94
C PRO A 357 -9.68 -9.76 -2.21
N GLY A 358 -10.11 -8.50 -2.16
CA GLY A 358 -9.96 -7.53 -3.27
C GLY A 358 -8.71 -6.66 -3.20
N ALA A 359 -7.79 -6.93 -2.25
CA ALA A 359 -6.59 -6.12 -2.12
C ALA A 359 -5.61 -6.38 -3.28
N SER A 360 -5.11 -5.30 -3.89
CA SER A 360 -4.07 -5.41 -4.92
C SER A 360 -2.73 -5.85 -4.33
N PRO A 361 -1.80 -6.42 -5.13
CA PRO A 361 -0.45 -6.77 -4.67
C PRO A 361 0.28 -5.62 -3.98
N ALA A 362 0.15 -4.40 -4.49
CA ALA A 362 0.72 -3.20 -3.85
C ALA A 362 0.10 -2.91 -2.48
N THR A 363 -1.21 -3.15 -2.32
CA THR A 363 -1.90 -3.01 -1.04
C THR A 363 -1.40 -4.05 -0.04
N VAL A 364 -1.25 -5.31 -0.46
CA VAL A 364 -0.70 -6.39 0.37
C VAL A 364 0.72 -6.07 0.81
N ALA A 365 1.60 -5.69 -0.13
CA ALA A 365 2.98 -5.29 0.16
C ALA A 365 3.03 -4.12 1.16
N SER A 366 2.23 -3.08 0.94
CA SER A 366 2.14 -1.92 1.84
C SER A 366 1.65 -2.32 3.24
N ALA A 367 0.67 -3.22 3.33
CA ALA A 367 0.17 -3.73 4.60
C ALA A 367 1.25 -4.45 5.40
N MET A 368 2.03 -5.31 4.74
CA MET A 368 3.11 -6.06 5.36
C MET A 368 4.28 -5.16 5.78
N ILE A 369 4.69 -4.23 4.92
CA ILE A 369 5.77 -3.27 5.18
C ILE A 369 5.41 -2.34 6.35
N ASN A 370 4.21 -1.78 6.33
CA ASN A 370 3.75 -0.85 7.39
C ASN A 370 3.39 -1.58 8.68
N GLY A 371 2.97 -2.84 8.59
CA GLY A 371 2.67 -3.70 9.73
C GLY A 371 3.91 -4.34 10.37
N ALA A 372 5.08 -4.30 9.72
CA ALA A 372 6.31 -4.91 10.20
C ALA A 372 6.77 -4.36 11.56
N THR A 373 7.52 -5.18 12.28
CA THR A 373 8.24 -4.75 13.48
C THR A 373 9.52 -4.03 13.05
N THR A 374 9.66 -2.75 13.43
CA THR A 374 10.77 -1.92 12.98
C THR A 374 11.92 -1.88 13.99
N ASN A 375 13.15 -1.74 13.50
CA ASN A 375 14.38 -1.56 14.30
C ASN A 375 14.77 -2.74 15.22
N HIS A 376 14.27 -3.95 14.91
CA HIS A 376 14.60 -5.17 15.66
C HIS A 376 15.69 -6.01 14.99
N VAL A 377 15.88 -5.89 13.67
CA VAL A 377 16.89 -6.68 12.99
C VAL A 377 18.30 -6.15 13.32
N THR A 378 19.10 -6.99 13.95
CA THR A 378 20.50 -6.67 14.21
C THR A 378 21.31 -6.80 12.93
N ASN A 379 22.07 -5.75 12.60
CA ASN A 379 22.92 -5.69 11.40
C ASN A 379 22.17 -6.03 10.08
N PRO A 380 21.13 -5.29 9.71
CA PRO A 380 20.32 -5.59 8.52
C PRO A 380 21.09 -5.54 7.20
N GLY A 381 22.31 -4.99 7.20
CA GLY A 381 23.13 -4.74 6.01
C GLY A 381 22.87 -3.36 5.41
N THR A 382 23.92 -2.81 4.78
CA THR A 382 23.87 -1.45 4.21
C THR A 382 22.76 -1.31 3.18
N GLY A 383 21.91 -0.30 3.33
CA GLY A 383 20.79 0.00 2.42
C GLY A 383 19.51 -0.78 2.69
N SER A 384 19.54 -1.84 3.49
CA SER A 384 18.33 -2.59 3.83
C SER A 384 17.44 -1.83 4.83
N PRO A 385 16.12 -1.87 4.67
CA PRO A 385 15.20 -1.38 5.69
C PRO A 385 15.25 -2.32 6.92
N ASN A 386 15.19 -1.75 8.12
CA ASN A 386 15.13 -2.55 9.34
C ASN A 386 13.67 -2.87 9.70
N ARG A 387 13.10 -3.90 9.02
CA ARG A 387 11.72 -4.35 9.15
C ARG A 387 11.69 -5.86 9.30
N LEU A 388 11.11 -6.35 10.39
CA LEU A 388 10.91 -7.78 10.64
C LEU A 388 9.45 -8.14 10.47
N LEU A 389 9.16 -9.26 9.83
CA LEU A 389 7.81 -9.74 9.54
C LEU A 389 6.96 -9.85 10.81
N TYR A 390 5.70 -9.42 10.71
CA TYR A 390 4.69 -9.55 11.75
C TYR A 390 3.38 -10.05 11.14
N SER A 391 2.78 -11.09 11.72
CA SER A 391 1.64 -11.81 11.13
C SER A 391 0.27 -11.29 11.54
N LEU A 392 0.16 -10.68 12.73
CA LEU A 392 -1.11 -10.16 13.22
C LEU A 392 -1.38 -8.76 12.62
N LEU A 393 -1.45 -8.71 11.29
CA LEU A 393 -1.82 -7.51 10.56
C LEU A 393 -3.30 -7.24 10.86
N THR A 394 -3.56 -6.35 11.80
CA THR A 394 -4.91 -5.82 12.02
C THR A 394 -5.26 -4.91 10.86
N GLY A 395 -6.51 -4.99 10.37
CA GLY A 395 -7.00 -4.33 9.18
C GLY A 395 -6.30 -3.01 8.92
N VAL A 396 -5.46 -3.01 7.89
CA VAL A 396 -4.76 -1.80 7.48
C VAL A 396 -5.85 -0.84 7.03
N PRO A 397 -5.89 0.40 7.54
CA PRO A 397 -6.66 1.45 6.89
C PRO A 397 -6.26 1.43 5.41
N PRO A 398 -7.17 1.73 4.48
CA PRO A 398 -6.77 1.93 3.08
C PRO A 398 -5.49 2.77 3.11
N PRO A 399 -4.46 2.45 2.33
CA PRO A 399 -3.12 2.96 2.53
C PRO A 399 -3.16 4.46 2.75
N THR A 400 -2.77 4.90 3.94
CA THR A 400 -2.23 6.25 4.06
C THR A 400 -1.06 6.22 3.09
N PRO A 401 -1.04 7.08 2.07
CA PRO A 401 0.03 7.04 1.10
C PRO A 401 1.35 7.01 1.87
N THR A 402 2.11 5.94 1.64
CA THR A 402 3.46 5.76 2.20
C THR A 402 4.20 7.07 2.01
N PRO A 403 4.83 7.66 3.03
CA PRO A 403 5.75 8.73 2.78
C PRO A 403 6.83 8.17 1.86
N THR A 404 6.73 8.48 0.60
CA THR A 404 7.82 8.40 -0.37
C THR A 404 9.07 8.97 0.31
N PRO A 405 10.26 8.38 0.16
CA PRO A 405 11.48 8.93 0.74
C PRO A 405 11.50 10.42 0.43
N THR A 406 11.59 11.23 1.46
CA THR A 406 11.47 12.68 1.43
C THR A 406 12.34 13.25 0.30
N PRO A 407 11.77 13.66 -0.83
CA PRO A 407 12.42 14.67 -1.63
C PRO A 407 12.43 15.94 -0.78
N SER A 408 13.48 16.71 -0.87
CA SER A 408 13.61 18.05 -0.31
C SER A 408 12.26 18.81 -0.35
N PRO A 409 11.88 19.57 0.65
CA PRO A 409 10.50 19.97 0.91
C PRO A 409 9.82 20.55 -0.32
N THR A 410 8.96 19.79 -0.92
CA THR A 410 7.91 20.29 -1.82
C THR A 410 6.92 21.01 -0.89
N PRO A 411 6.50 22.23 -1.19
CA PRO A 411 5.58 22.95 -0.33
C PRO A 411 4.31 22.11 -0.10
N THR A 412 4.06 21.76 1.16
CA THR A 412 2.85 21.13 1.64
C THR A 412 1.64 21.88 1.13
N PRO A 413 0.60 21.24 0.51
CA PRO A 413 -0.64 21.93 0.24
C PRO A 413 -1.22 22.40 1.58
N THR A 414 -1.35 23.69 1.73
CA THR A 414 -2.01 24.32 2.88
C THR A 414 -3.45 23.80 2.97
N PRO A 415 -3.96 23.42 4.16
CA PRO A 415 -5.34 22.99 4.31
C PRO A 415 -6.29 24.11 3.89
N GLY A 416 -7.03 23.89 2.78
CA GLY A 416 -8.04 24.83 2.31
C GLY A 416 -8.17 25.01 0.81
N GLY A 417 -7.27 24.43 -0.02
CA GLY A 417 -7.36 24.52 -1.48
C GLY A 417 -8.35 23.53 -2.09
N SER A 418 -9.13 23.98 -3.09
CA SER A 418 -10.02 23.12 -3.88
C SER A 418 -9.32 22.63 -5.15
N GLN A 419 -9.40 21.32 -5.43
CA GLN A 419 -8.97 20.73 -6.70
C GLN A 419 -10.04 20.98 -7.78
N LEU A 420 -9.67 21.53 -8.94
CA LEU A 420 -10.59 21.90 -10.01
C LEU A 420 -10.69 20.87 -11.13
N LEU A 421 -9.67 20.04 -11.37
CA LEU A 421 -9.76 18.98 -12.36
C LEU A 421 -10.60 17.83 -11.84
N LEU A 422 -11.48 17.31 -12.68
CA LEU A 422 -12.26 16.09 -12.42
C LEU A 422 -11.52 14.90 -13.04
N ASN A 423 -11.53 13.73 -12.36
CA ASN A 423 -10.79 12.54 -12.80
C ASN A 423 -9.30 12.85 -13.08
N PRO A 424 -8.56 13.42 -12.12
CA PRO A 424 -7.23 13.98 -12.33
C PRO A 424 -6.13 12.94 -12.57
N GLY A 425 -6.32 11.70 -12.11
CA GLY A 425 -5.44 10.54 -12.37
C GLY A 425 -5.94 9.64 -13.50
N PHE A 426 -6.93 10.08 -14.29
CA PHE A 426 -7.52 9.36 -15.41
C PHE A 426 -8.23 8.02 -15.04
N GLU A 427 -8.34 7.66 -13.77
CA GLU A 427 -8.79 6.35 -13.29
C GLU A 427 -10.23 5.96 -13.69
N SER A 428 -11.03 6.92 -14.13
CA SER A 428 -12.36 6.68 -14.73
C SER A 428 -12.31 6.62 -16.26
N GLY A 429 -11.15 6.34 -16.85
CA GLY A 429 -10.94 6.38 -18.31
C GLY A 429 -11.14 7.80 -18.86
N ASN A 430 -11.76 7.92 -20.01
CA ASN A 430 -11.94 9.21 -20.71
C ASN A 430 -13.01 10.13 -20.10
N VAL A 431 -13.50 9.84 -18.89
CA VAL A 431 -14.55 10.66 -18.24
C VAL A 431 -13.98 12.02 -17.83
N ASN A 432 -14.67 13.10 -18.19
CA ASN A 432 -14.32 14.53 -17.97
C ASN A 432 -13.13 15.06 -18.78
N TRP A 433 -12.45 14.24 -19.56
CA TRP A 433 -11.39 14.68 -20.46
C TRP A 433 -11.84 14.65 -21.91
N VAL A 434 -11.41 15.62 -22.69
CA VAL A 434 -11.59 15.66 -24.15
C VAL A 434 -10.25 15.34 -24.78
N THR A 435 -10.19 14.27 -25.58
CA THR A 435 -8.93 13.73 -26.10
C THR A 435 -9.04 13.27 -27.53
N THR A 436 -7.90 13.19 -28.23
CA THR A 436 -7.73 12.32 -29.39
C THR A 436 -8.04 10.88 -28.99
N ALA A 437 -8.62 10.08 -29.87
CA ALA A 437 -8.97 8.68 -29.57
C ALA A 437 -7.73 7.87 -29.19
N GLY A 438 -7.80 7.11 -28.11
CA GLY A 438 -6.71 6.25 -27.64
C GLY A 438 -5.71 6.92 -26.68
N VAL A 439 -5.77 8.23 -26.48
CA VAL A 439 -4.85 8.96 -25.60
C VAL A 439 -4.99 8.53 -24.14
N ILE A 440 -6.21 8.35 -23.63
CA ILE A 440 -6.38 7.81 -22.28
C ILE A 440 -6.40 6.29 -22.36
N SER A 441 -5.43 5.66 -21.72
CA SER A 441 -5.12 4.24 -21.83
C SER A 441 -4.81 3.63 -20.46
N ASN A 442 -5.00 2.32 -20.35
CA ASN A 442 -4.61 1.50 -19.20
C ASN A 442 -3.61 0.39 -19.60
N SER A 443 -3.01 0.51 -20.80
CA SER A 443 -2.08 -0.50 -21.33
C SER A 443 -0.97 0.15 -22.18
N GLY A 444 0.07 -0.61 -22.47
CA GLY A 444 1.19 -0.18 -23.32
C GLY A 444 2.28 0.64 -22.62
N ARG A 445 1.98 1.30 -21.53
CA ARG A 445 2.93 2.05 -20.68
C ARG A 445 2.57 1.86 -19.21
N PRO A 446 3.53 1.93 -18.28
CA PRO A 446 3.22 1.85 -16.85
C PRO A 446 2.62 3.18 -16.38
N PRO A 447 1.48 3.17 -15.66
CA PRO A 447 0.97 4.35 -14.97
C PRO A 447 1.92 4.77 -13.85
N ARG A 448 1.79 6.00 -13.37
CA ARG A 448 2.47 6.45 -12.16
C ARG A 448 1.73 5.96 -10.91
N THR A 449 0.41 6.17 -10.88
CA THR A 449 -0.48 5.63 -9.85
C THR A 449 -1.71 5.02 -10.53
N GLY A 450 -2.44 4.16 -9.83
CA GLY A 450 -3.65 3.56 -10.37
C GLY A 450 -3.41 2.66 -11.58
N SER A 451 -4.30 2.75 -12.57
CA SER A 451 -4.29 1.88 -13.76
C SER A 451 -4.36 2.65 -15.07
N TRP A 452 -4.74 3.92 -15.05
CA TRP A 452 -4.97 4.74 -16.25
C TRP A 452 -4.03 5.94 -16.30
N PHE A 453 -3.74 6.40 -17.50
CA PHE A 453 -2.87 7.54 -17.78
C PHE A 453 -3.22 8.15 -19.14
N ALA A 454 -2.74 9.37 -19.41
CA ALA A 454 -2.79 9.95 -20.76
C ALA A 454 -1.47 9.68 -21.47
N TRP A 455 -1.52 9.01 -22.61
CA TRP A 455 -0.38 8.69 -23.46
C TRP A 455 -0.55 9.38 -24.81
N LEU A 456 0.27 10.39 -25.04
CA LEU A 456 0.30 11.17 -26.29
C LEU A 456 1.50 10.72 -27.12
N ASP A 457 1.28 10.60 -28.43
CA ASP A 457 2.27 10.21 -29.42
C ASP A 457 2.87 8.79 -29.19
N GLY A 458 4.00 8.47 -29.81
CA GLY A 458 4.64 7.15 -29.69
C GLY A 458 4.31 6.19 -30.82
N TYR A 459 3.92 6.72 -31.96
CA TYR A 459 3.53 5.97 -33.17
C TYR A 459 4.72 5.73 -34.12
N GLY A 460 5.79 6.55 -34.05
CA GLY A 460 6.90 6.54 -34.99
C GLY A 460 6.54 7.03 -36.40
N THR A 461 5.47 7.78 -36.50
CA THR A 461 4.97 8.41 -37.73
C THR A 461 4.37 9.77 -37.39
N THR A 462 4.30 10.67 -38.36
CA THR A 462 3.71 12.00 -38.13
C THR A 462 2.33 11.89 -37.52
N HIS A 463 2.20 12.35 -36.27
CA HIS A 463 0.97 12.28 -35.50
C HIS A 463 0.78 13.53 -34.63
N THR A 464 -0.45 13.75 -34.19
CA THR A 464 -0.79 14.83 -33.26
C THR A 464 -1.87 14.37 -32.32
N ASP A 465 -1.56 14.34 -31.03
CA ASP A 465 -2.48 14.01 -29.96
C ASP A 465 -2.81 15.20 -29.08
N SER A 466 -4.00 15.17 -28.50
CA SER A 466 -4.41 16.19 -27.55
C SER A 466 -5.22 15.59 -26.40
N CYS A 467 -5.06 16.20 -25.22
CA CYS A 467 -5.84 15.89 -24.03
C CYS A 467 -6.08 17.20 -23.26
N TYR A 468 -7.34 17.51 -22.92
CA TYR A 468 -7.63 18.72 -22.17
C TYR A 468 -8.88 18.61 -21.31
N GLN A 469 -8.93 19.46 -20.29
CA GLN A 469 -10.12 19.69 -19.49
C GLN A 469 -10.37 21.19 -19.32
N GLN A 470 -11.64 21.61 -19.39
CA GLN A 470 -12.04 23.00 -19.15
C GLN A 470 -12.43 23.19 -17.69
N ILE A 471 -11.85 24.23 -17.07
CA ILE A 471 -12.06 24.56 -15.66
C ILE A 471 -12.34 26.06 -15.52
N ALA A 472 -13.05 26.44 -14.45
CA ALA A 472 -13.22 27.83 -14.05
C ALA A 472 -12.38 28.10 -12.80
N ILE A 473 -11.42 29.00 -12.88
CA ILE A 473 -10.63 29.42 -11.70
C ILE A 473 -11.42 30.50 -10.97
N PRO A 474 -11.77 30.32 -9.68
CA PRO A 474 -12.54 31.31 -8.93
C PRO A 474 -11.86 32.69 -8.89
N ALA A 475 -12.63 33.74 -9.04
CA ALA A 475 -12.10 35.12 -8.94
C ALA A 475 -11.55 35.44 -7.54
N THR A 476 -12.04 34.73 -6.53
CA THR A 476 -11.60 34.85 -5.12
C THR A 476 -10.33 34.07 -4.80
N ALA A 477 -9.82 33.25 -5.74
CA ALA A 477 -8.62 32.47 -5.53
C ALA A 477 -7.41 33.40 -5.26
N THR A 478 -6.65 33.09 -4.24
CA THR A 478 -5.38 33.76 -3.93
C THR A 478 -4.21 33.16 -4.67
N SER A 479 -4.31 31.86 -5.01
CA SER A 479 -3.37 31.13 -5.86
C SER A 479 -4.09 30.06 -6.69
N ALA A 480 -3.51 29.71 -7.82
CA ALA A 480 -3.94 28.56 -8.64
C ALA A 480 -2.69 27.89 -9.23
N THR A 481 -2.53 26.60 -8.97
CA THR A 481 -1.33 25.84 -9.38
C THR A 481 -1.74 24.59 -10.14
N LEU A 482 -1.26 24.45 -11.39
CA LEU A 482 -1.30 23.18 -12.13
C LEU A 482 -0.09 22.34 -11.75
N SER A 483 -0.33 21.08 -11.40
CA SER A 483 0.70 20.06 -11.27
C SER A 483 0.37 18.85 -12.13
N LEU A 484 1.37 18.17 -12.67
CA LEU A 484 1.25 16.92 -13.41
C LEU A 484 2.56 16.16 -13.37
N TYR A 485 2.48 14.85 -13.51
CA TYR A 485 3.66 14.01 -13.66
C TYR A 485 3.82 13.63 -15.14
N VAL A 486 5.03 13.81 -15.65
CA VAL A 486 5.38 13.53 -17.05
C VAL A 486 6.49 12.50 -17.11
N ARG A 487 6.30 11.49 -17.96
CA ARG A 487 7.33 10.52 -18.37
C ARG A 487 7.53 10.65 -19.88
N ILE A 488 8.78 10.65 -20.32
CA ILE A 488 9.16 10.78 -21.73
C ILE A 488 10.06 9.60 -22.10
N ASP A 489 9.51 8.70 -22.92
CA ASP A 489 10.23 7.57 -23.48
C ASP A 489 10.45 7.82 -24.98
N THR A 490 11.69 7.80 -25.46
CA THR A 490 12.00 8.06 -26.86
C THR A 490 12.99 7.02 -27.42
N ALA A 491 12.76 6.64 -28.67
CA ALA A 491 13.68 5.88 -29.50
C ALA A 491 14.68 6.79 -30.23
N GLU A 492 14.48 8.12 -30.20
CA GLU A 492 15.38 9.10 -30.78
C GLU A 492 16.76 9.05 -30.13
N THR A 493 17.81 9.09 -30.95
CA THR A 493 19.21 9.05 -30.50
C THR A 493 19.90 10.41 -30.55
N THR A 494 19.25 11.42 -31.16
CA THR A 494 19.78 12.79 -31.23
C THR A 494 19.86 13.43 -29.85
N THR A 495 20.89 14.23 -29.63
CA THR A 495 21.08 15.03 -28.41
C THR A 495 20.89 16.54 -28.65
N THR A 496 20.57 16.95 -29.88
CA THR A 496 20.54 18.36 -30.28
C THR A 496 19.26 18.79 -30.96
N THR A 497 18.53 17.87 -31.61
CA THR A 497 17.34 18.23 -32.42
C THR A 497 16.07 17.75 -31.71
N ALA A 498 15.14 18.68 -31.48
CA ALA A 498 13.82 18.41 -30.93
C ALA A 498 12.84 18.10 -32.06
N PHE A 499 12.68 16.82 -32.38
CA PHE A 499 11.76 16.33 -33.39
C PHE A 499 10.32 16.27 -32.84
N ASP A 500 10.12 15.52 -31.76
CA ASP A 500 8.82 15.32 -31.15
C ASP A 500 8.63 16.24 -29.94
N LYS A 501 7.42 16.73 -29.74
CA LYS A 501 7.15 17.76 -28.71
C LYS A 501 5.86 17.51 -27.96
N LEU A 502 5.91 17.71 -26.64
CA LEU A 502 4.75 17.87 -25.76
C LEU A 502 4.67 19.33 -25.31
N GLN A 503 3.57 20.00 -25.60
CA GLN A 503 3.29 21.35 -25.10
C GLN A 503 2.23 21.31 -24.00
N VAL A 504 2.53 21.90 -22.84
CA VAL A 504 1.56 22.18 -21.79
C VAL A 504 1.05 23.59 -21.99
N GLN A 505 -0.24 23.76 -22.27
CA GLN A 505 -0.83 25.02 -22.69
C GLN A 505 -2.02 25.43 -21.81
N VAL A 506 -2.24 26.72 -21.70
CA VAL A 506 -3.51 27.30 -21.28
C VAL A 506 -4.21 27.85 -22.53
N ARG A 507 -5.46 27.42 -22.74
CA ARG A 507 -6.30 27.92 -23.84
C ARG A 507 -7.61 28.49 -23.28
N ASN A 508 -8.24 29.38 -24.03
CA ASN A 508 -9.58 29.85 -23.71
C ASN A 508 -10.65 28.86 -24.17
N SER A 509 -11.92 29.11 -23.89
CA SER A 509 -13.06 28.29 -24.33
C SER A 509 -13.22 28.20 -25.86
N ALA A 510 -12.72 29.18 -26.62
CA ALA A 510 -12.66 29.18 -28.06
C ALA A 510 -11.44 28.44 -28.63
N ASN A 511 -10.66 27.75 -27.78
CA ASN A 511 -9.46 26.99 -28.15
C ASN A 511 -8.23 27.83 -28.56
N THR A 512 -8.25 29.16 -28.33
CA THR A 512 -7.11 30.03 -28.58
C THR A 512 -6.06 29.82 -27.50
N VAL A 513 -4.80 29.67 -27.84
CA VAL A 513 -3.67 29.57 -26.90
C VAL A 513 -3.48 30.92 -26.20
N LEU A 514 -3.63 30.91 -24.87
CA LEU A 514 -3.35 32.05 -24.02
C LEU A 514 -1.88 32.04 -23.56
N ALA A 515 -1.35 30.86 -23.25
CA ALA A 515 0.06 30.64 -22.91
C ALA A 515 0.50 29.21 -23.23
N THR A 516 1.78 29.04 -23.55
CA THR A 516 2.49 27.77 -23.51
C THR A 516 3.36 27.77 -22.26
N LEU A 517 2.97 26.97 -21.25
CA LEU A 517 3.62 26.92 -19.95
C LEU A 517 4.97 26.19 -20.02
N ALA A 518 5.04 25.16 -20.87
CA ALA A 518 6.26 24.39 -21.14
C ALA A 518 6.19 23.70 -22.49
N THR A 519 7.38 23.44 -23.05
CA THR A 519 7.56 22.52 -24.19
C THR A 519 8.63 21.51 -23.81
N TYR A 520 8.27 20.24 -23.83
CA TYR A 520 9.18 19.10 -23.68
C TYR A 520 9.38 18.45 -25.05
N SER A 521 10.44 17.67 -25.21
CA SER A 521 10.74 16.98 -26.48
C SER A 521 11.46 15.63 -26.21
N ASN A 522 11.75 14.90 -27.28
CA ASN A 522 12.65 13.75 -27.26
C ASN A 522 13.99 14.02 -26.51
N LEU A 523 14.47 15.26 -26.49
CA LEU A 523 15.69 15.65 -25.76
C LEU A 523 15.53 15.65 -24.22
N ASN A 524 14.28 15.59 -23.71
CA ASN A 524 13.95 15.61 -22.29
C ASN A 524 13.61 14.21 -21.76
N LYS A 525 14.17 13.15 -22.36
CA LYS A 525 13.99 11.75 -21.91
C LYS A 525 14.14 11.63 -20.38
N THR A 526 13.24 10.84 -19.79
CA THR A 526 13.23 10.62 -18.33
C THR A 526 13.41 9.13 -18.01
N THR A 527 13.92 8.81 -16.81
CA THR A 527 14.00 7.42 -16.32
C THR A 527 12.71 6.97 -15.61
N GLY A 528 11.74 7.89 -15.44
CA GLY A 528 10.47 7.68 -14.76
C GLY A 528 9.63 8.95 -14.82
N TYR A 529 8.56 9.00 -14.05
CA TYR A 529 7.71 10.19 -13.97
C TYR A 529 8.38 11.33 -13.18
N VAL A 530 8.31 12.53 -13.72
CA VAL A 530 8.86 13.76 -13.13
C VAL A 530 7.73 14.75 -12.89
N LEU A 531 7.60 15.25 -11.67
CA LEU A 531 6.63 16.29 -11.32
C LEU A 531 6.96 17.61 -12.02
N LYS A 532 5.95 18.21 -12.60
CA LYS A 532 5.97 19.56 -13.18
C LYS A 532 4.88 20.40 -12.54
N THR A 533 5.19 21.65 -12.21
CA THR A 533 4.25 22.60 -11.60
C THR A 533 4.28 23.93 -12.33
N PHE A 534 3.10 24.56 -12.47
CA PHE A 534 2.93 25.82 -13.19
C PHE A 534 1.94 26.72 -12.43
N ASP A 535 2.26 27.99 -12.35
CA ASP A 535 1.37 29.01 -11.79
C ASP A 535 0.28 29.40 -12.79
N LEU A 536 -0.96 29.25 -12.39
CA LEU A 536 -2.16 29.66 -13.14
C LEU A 536 -2.89 30.84 -12.48
N THR A 537 -2.32 31.47 -11.48
CA THR A 537 -2.95 32.56 -10.69
C THR A 537 -3.37 33.74 -11.57
N ALA A 538 -2.66 34.00 -12.66
CA ALA A 538 -3.01 35.03 -13.64
C ALA A 538 -4.37 34.81 -14.34
N TYR A 539 -4.93 33.60 -14.27
CA TYR A 539 -6.20 33.23 -14.92
C TYR A 539 -7.38 33.19 -13.92
N LYS A 540 -7.23 33.74 -12.72
CA LYS A 540 -8.34 33.82 -11.76
C LYS A 540 -9.53 34.60 -12.32
N GLY A 541 -10.73 34.13 -12.05
CA GLY A 541 -11.97 34.67 -12.60
C GLY A 541 -12.24 34.28 -14.07
N GLN A 542 -11.40 33.46 -14.68
CA GLN A 542 -11.52 33.04 -16.07
C GLN A 542 -11.86 31.55 -16.17
N THR A 543 -12.54 31.19 -17.27
CA THR A 543 -12.71 29.82 -17.71
C THR A 543 -11.63 29.50 -18.75
N ILE A 544 -10.77 28.53 -18.42
CA ILE A 544 -9.63 28.13 -19.23
C ILE A 544 -9.68 26.62 -19.51
N ARG A 545 -8.90 26.20 -20.49
CA ARG A 545 -8.56 24.80 -20.74
C ARG A 545 -7.11 24.55 -20.32
N VAL A 546 -6.91 23.56 -19.46
CA VAL A 546 -5.60 22.92 -19.26
C VAL A 546 -5.44 21.96 -20.41
N TYR A 547 -4.46 22.18 -21.29
CA TYR A 547 -4.34 21.54 -22.59
C TYR A 547 -2.96 20.93 -22.78
N PHE A 548 -2.91 19.65 -23.10
CA PHE A 548 -1.71 18.90 -23.46
C PHE A 548 -1.75 18.61 -24.95
N LEU A 549 -0.72 18.98 -25.68
CA LEU A 549 -0.59 18.79 -27.13
C LEU A 549 0.71 18.05 -27.41
N GLY A 550 0.60 16.81 -27.88
CA GLY A 550 1.68 16.02 -28.44
C GLY A 550 1.79 16.22 -29.93
N THR A 551 3.00 16.29 -30.47
CA THR A 551 3.28 16.31 -31.93
C THR A 551 4.51 15.45 -32.19
N GLU A 552 4.36 14.47 -33.08
CA GLU A 552 5.38 13.53 -33.50
C GLU A 552 5.73 13.73 -34.98
N ASP A 553 7.01 13.60 -35.32
CA ASP A 553 7.45 13.70 -36.72
C ASP A 553 7.25 12.37 -37.49
N SER A 554 7.95 12.16 -38.60
CA SER A 554 7.78 11.00 -39.48
C SER A 554 8.69 9.82 -39.15
N SER A 555 9.52 9.90 -38.09
CA SER A 555 10.55 8.91 -37.79
C SER A 555 10.64 8.67 -36.28
N LEU A 556 11.14 7.56 -35.84
CA LEU A 556 11.43 7.16 -34.46
C LEU A 556 10.49 7.72 -33.37
N GLN A 557 9.82 6.85 -32.65
CA GLN A 557 8.78 7.21 -31.71
C GLN A 557 9.27 7.95 -30.47
N THR A 558 8.50 8.94 -30.02
CA THR A 558 8.59 9.52 -28.66
C THR A 558 7.22 9.50 -27.99
N SER A 559 7.11 8.81 -26.87
CA SER A 559 5.89 8.74 -26.06
C SER A 559 5.96 9.75 -24.94
N PHE A 560 4.93 10.58 -24.81
CA PHE A 560 4.72 11.47 -23.67
C PHE A 560 3.59 10.93 -22.81
N VAL A 561 3.91 10.46 -21.61
CA VAL A 561 2.93 9.90 -20.69
C VAL A 561 2.71 10.88 -19.53
N ILE A 562 1.44 11.26 -19.34
CA ILE A 562 1.00 12.19 -18.29
C ILE A 562 0.12 11.44 -17.31
N ASP A 563 0.35 11.66 -16.03
CA ASP A 563 -0.45 11.07 -14.96
C ASP A 563 -0.56 12.02 -13.76
N ASP A 564 -1.51 11.74 -12.86
CA ASP A 564 -1.72 12.47 -11.59
C ASP A 564 -1.67 14.00 -11.75
N THR A 565 -2.59 14.51 -12.54
CA THR A 565 -2.75 15.95 -12.77
C THR A 565 -3.53 16.61 -11.63
N ALA A 566 -3.28 17.87 -11.32
CA ALA A 566 -4.10 18.64 -10.40
C ALA A 566 -4.08 20.13 -10.74
N VAL A 567 -5.21 20.82 -10.55
CA VAL A 567 -5.26 22.29 -10.45
C VAL A 567 -5.81 22.63 -9.08
N ASN A 568 -4.92 23.02 -8.17
CA ASN A 568 -5.29 23.40 -6.81
C ASN A 568 -5.40 24.90 -6.70
N VAL A 569 -6.51 25.40 -6.11
CA VAL A 569 -6.76 26.82 -5.85
C VAL A 569 -6.92 27.07 -4.35
N GLN A 570 -6.38 28.18 -3.86
CA GLN A 570 -6.51 28.65 -2.49
C GLN A 570 -7.28 29.95 -2.45
#